data_c00b8a89422c1652637a5630171556a1
#
_entry.id   c00b8a89422c1652637a5630171556a1
#
_cell.length_a   1.000
_cell.length_b   1.000
_cell.length_c   1.000
_cell.angle_alpha   90.00
_cell.angle_beta   90.00
_cell.angle_gamma   90.00
#
_symmetry.space_group_name_H-M   'P 1'
#
loop_
_entity.id
_entity.type
_entity.pdbx_description
1 polymer ?
#
loop_
_entity_poly.entity_id
_entity_poly.type
_entity_poly.pdbx_seq_one_letter_code
_entity_poly.pdbx_strand_id
1 'polypeptide(L)'
;MKKNILLALCCCSLLAFTGCSDDYTDATSKHIYGENENPYLKTNTNAQVTSNVALEVNGKHAYVLNLSDYTDKFEELMGMSADAAVAGLDTKTTVFYPINTTRNQWLKTAYTKDGAGWYFNSVGQPCSADDADGKATVTLDKAAKTLNVELTEGGIVAGTVLTLNVGFAVNGPDYDDYVRFTFEVGVTDPTVSVVSVAFSSDNATVTLPVEDYKENIETVFDMSIEEFLAKAADNTDIKFCLADPSTGEWTDMGENYTANAPGYWMNTSGEAVSWGTDGYAAYISSDEACGVGYNDGLAVGTTGKMNVGWVDMNDTSKYFRFVINYTVE
;
A
#
# COMPACT_ATOMS: atom_id res chain seq x y z
N MET A 1 -69.53 25.52 7.86
CA MET A 1 -68.28 25.08 8.51
C MET A 1 -67.08 24.79 7.57
N LYS A 2 -67.24 24.74 6.25
CA LYS A 2 -66.13 24.48 5.30
C LYS A 2 -65.33 25.70 4.83
N LYS A 3 -65.84 26.93 5.02
CA LYS A 3 -65.17 28.18 4.59
C LYS A 3 -64.09 28.73 5.57
N ASN A 4 -64.18 28.37 6.84
CA ASN A 4 -63.25 28.86 7.85
C ASN A 4 -61.93 28.03 7.95
N ILE A 5 -61.95 26.80 7.47
CA ILE A 5 -60.75 25.95 7.47
C ILE A 5 -59.79 26.36 6.34
N LEU A 6 -60.32 26.87 5.22
CA LEU A 6 -59.49 27.31 4.11
C LEU A 6 -58.74 28.61 4.42
N LEU A 7 -59.31 29.47 5.24
CA LEU A 7 -58.68 30.74 5.66
C LEU A 7 -57.59 30.53 6.70
N ALA A 8 -57.74 29.52 7.58
CA ALA A 8 -56.69 29.16 8.55
C ALA A 8 -55.45 28.49 7.89
N LEU A 9 -55.68 27.72 6.82
CA LEU A 9 -54.57 27.11 6.07
C LEU A 9 -53.78 28.12 5.24
N CYS A 10 -54.46 29.19 4.72
CA CYS A 10 -53.73 30.25 4.00
C CYS A 10 -52.93 31.18 4.93
N CYS A 11 -53.36 31.41 6.19
CA CYS A 11 -52.59 32.21 7.14
C CYS A 11 -51.37 31.47 7.68
N CYS A 12 -51.41 30.12 7.80
CA CYS A 12 -50.22 29.36 8.20
C CYS A 12 -49.17 29.23 7.11
N SER A 13 -49.55 29.28 5.81
CA SER A 13 -48.61 29.27 4.70
C SER A 13 -47.91 30.62 4.45
N LEU A 14 -48.52 31.73 4.92
CA LEU A 14 -47.88 33.06 4.79
C LEU A 14 -46.90 33.37 5.92
N LEU A 15 -46.99 32.67 7.06
CA LEU A 15 -46.00 32.83 8.15
C LEU A 15 -44.72 32.01 7.97
N ALA A 16 -44.74 31.03 7.02
CA ALA A 16 -43.56 30.21 6.74
C ALA A 16 -42.53 30.89 5.79
N PHE A 17 -42.89 32.02 5.16
CA PHE A 17 -41.99 32.73 4.21
C PHE A 17 -41.31 33.97 4.73
N THR A 18 -41.57 34.38 5.99
CA THR A 18 -40.92 35.57 6.56
C THR A 18 -39.65 35.26 7.35
N GLY A 19 -39.19 34.01 7.38
CA GLY A 19 -38.00 33.59 8.12
C GLY A 19 -36.77 33.34 7.26
N CYS A 20 -36.83 33.54 5.93
CA CYS A 20 -35.71 33.12 5.02
C CYS A 20 -34.98 34.32 4.35
N SER A 21 -35.12 35.54 4.80
CA SER A 21 -34.39 36.65 4.16
C SER A 21 -32.97 36.84 4.67
N ASP A 22 -32.67 36.41 5.89
CA ASP A 22 -31.32 36.51 6.46
C ASP A 22 -30.44 35.32 6.09
N ASP A 23 -31.02 34.12 5.92
CA ASP A 23 -30.25 32.92 5.52
C ASP A 23 -29.81 32.95 4.05
N TYR A 24 -30.50 33.71 3.18
CA TYR A 24 -30.16 33.75 1.75
C TYR A 24 -28.92 34.60 1.43
N THR A 25 -28.67 35.60 2.21
CA THR A 25 -27.45 36.42 2.11
C THR A 25 -26.25 35.69 2.70
N ASP A 26 -26.42 34.91 3.75
CA ASP A 26 -25.36 34.07 4.32
C ASP A 26 -24.99 32.89 3.40
N ALA A 27 -25.96 32.29 2.72
CA ALA A 27 -25.70 31.18 1.79
C ALA A 27 -24.95 31.62 0.51
N THR A 28 -24.91 32.94 0.21
CA THR A 28 -24.18 33.50 -0.94
C THR A 28 -22.87 34.15 -0.58
N SER A 29 -22.63 34.39 0.72
CA SER A 29 -21.35 34.93 1.20
C SER A 29 -20.29 33.84 1.22
N LYS A 30 -19.10 34.16 0.69
CA LYS A 30 -17.96 33.23 0.76
C LYS A 30 -17.57 33.08 2.24
N HIS A 31 -17.52 31.82 2.71
CA HIS A 31 -17.10 31.53 4.08
C HIS A 31 -15.64 31.98 4.29
N ILE A 32 -15.39 32.68 5.38
CA ILE A 32 -14.03 33.09 5.79
C ILE A 32 -13.60 32.16 6.92
N TYR A 33 -12.65 31.28 6.63
CA TYR A 33 -12.14 30.32 7.59
C TYR A 33 -11.33 30.98 8.69
N GLY A 34 -11.63 30.65 9.93
CA GLY A 34 -10.87 31.09 11.11
C GLY A 34 -9.47 30.47 11.16
N GLU A 35 -8.63 30.99 12.06
CA GLU A 35 -7.24 30.52 12.21
C GLU A 35 -7.13 29.02 12.47
N ASN A 36 -8.03 28.47 13.28
CA ASN A 36 -8.06 27.04 13.66
C ASN A 36 -9.09 26.22 12.87
N GLU A 37 -9.68 26.80 11.84
CA GLU A 37 -10.66 26.13 11.01
C GLU A 37 -10.01 25.57 9.75
N ASN A 38 -10.29 24.32 9.44
CA ASN A 38 -9.77 23.64 8.25
C ASN A 38 -10.61 23.99 7.03
N PRO A 39 -10.04 24.65 6.00
CA PRO A 39 -10.76 24.96 4.78
C PRO A 39 -11.24 23.72 4.04
N TYR A 40 -12.43 23.80 3.44
CA TYR A 40 -12.85 22.77 2.49
C TYR A 40 -11.95 22.80 1.24
N LEU A 41 -11.65 21.60 0.73
CA LEU A 41 -10.96 21.45 -0.54
C LEU A 41 -11.94 21.74 -1.66
N LYS A 42 -11.70 22.80 -2.43
CA LYS A 42 -12.46 23.10 -3.63
C LYS A 42 -12.24 21.99 -4.66
N THR A 43 -13.33 21.46 -5.23
CA THR A 43 -13.22 20.46 -6.28
C THR A 43 -12.63 21.07 -7.55
N ASN A 44 -11.42 20.65 -7.91
CA ASN A 44 -10.75 20.99 -9.14
C ASN A 44 -9.94 19.78 -9.62
N THR A 45 -10.48 19.05 -10.61
CA THR A 45 -9.83 17.85 -11.15
C THR A 45 -8.51 18.17 -11.86
N ASN A 46 -8.37 19.40 -12.39
CA ASN A 46 -7.14 19.84 -13.03
C ASN A 46 -6.01 20.11 -12.01
N ALA A 47 -6.36 20.40 -10.76
CA ALA A 47 -5.37 20.63 -9.69
C ALA A 47 -4.75 19.35 -9.13
N GLN A 48 -5.23 18.18 -9.51
CA GLN A 48 -4.72 16.90 -9.01
C GLN A 48 -3.59 16.37 -9.90
N VAL A 49 -2.50 15.98 -9.26
CA VAL A 49 -1.41 15.15 -9.82
C VAL A 49 -1.48 13.81 -9.13
N THR A 50 -1.66 12.73 -9.89
CA THR A 50 -1.68 11.36 -9.33
C THR A 50 -0.43 10.62 -9.77
N SER A 51 0.26 9.99 -8.82
CA SER A 51 1.42 9.13 -9.05
C SER A 51 1.11 7.73 -8.51
N ASN A 52 1.23 6.72 -9.38
CA ASN A 52 1.22 5.32 -8.97
C ASN A 52 2.63 4.96 -8.49
N VAL A 53 2.74 4.53 -7.26
CA VAL A 53 4.01 4.28 -6.57
C VAL A 53 4.07 2.84 -6.12
N ALA A 54 5.09 2.11 -6.53
CA ALA A 54 5.39 0.77 -6.03
C ALA A 54 6.52 0.89 -5.01
N LEU A 55 6.27 0.46 -3.77
CA LEU A 55 7.24 0.40 -2.68
C LEU A 55 7.30 -1.01 -2.12
N GLU A 56 8.41 -1.35 -1.49
CA GLU A 56 8.69 -2.70 -1.00
C GLU A 56 9.05 -2.66 0.48
N VAL A 57 8.52 -3.59 1.27
CA VAL A 57 8.82 -3.66 2.71
C VAL A 57 10.26 -4.11 3.01
N ASN A 58 10.83 -4.95 2.14
CA ASN A 58 12.20 -5.48 2.25
C ASN A 58 13.07 -5.11 1.03
N GLY A 59 12.86 -3.93 0.47
CA GLY A 59 13.55 -3.48 -0.74
C GLY A 59 13.45 -1.97 -0.91
N LYS A 60 12.98 -1.52 -2.05
CA LYS A 60 12.80 -0.09 -2.36
C LYS A 60 11.63 0.49 -1.57
N HIS A 61 11.90 1.17 -0.45
CA HIS A 61 10.89 1.79 0.42
C HIS A 61 10.72 3.29 0.27
N ALA A 62 11.34 3.90 -0.73
CA ALA A 62 11.22 5.33 -0.99
C ALA A 62 10.93 5.64 -2.46
N TYR A 63 10.11 6.67 -2.68
CA TYR A 63 9.82 7.26 -3.98
C TYR A 63 10.03 8.76 -3.91
N VAL A 64 10.63 9.34 -4.96
CA VAL A 64 10.94 10.76 -5.06
C VAL A 64 10.22 11.35 -6.26
N LEU A 65 9.46 12.43 -6.03
CA LEU A 65 8.79 13.21 -7.06
C LEU A 65 9.43 14.61 -7.13
N ASN A 66 9.91 15.01 -8.33
CA ASN A 66 10.45 16.33 -8.56
C ASN A 66 9.32 17.34 -8.82
N LEU A 67 9.23 18.39 -8.01
CA LEU A 67 8.21 19.43 -8.16
C LEU A 67 8.40 20.26 -9.43
N SER A 68 9.63 20.40 -9.93
CA SER A 68 9.95 21.11 -11.17
C SER A 68 9.24 20.52 -12.40
N ASP A 69 8.95 19.21 -12.39
CA ASP A 69 8.26 18.54 -13.49
C ASP A 69 6.79 19.00 -13.63
N TYR A 70 6.27 19.70 -12.62
CA TYR A 70 4.90 20.20 -12.54
C TYR A 70 4.80 21.72 -12.52
N THR A 71 5.88 22.44 -12.89
CA THR A 71 5.93 23.91 -12.84
C THR A 71 4.78 24.54 -13.62
N ASP A 72 4.42 24.02 -14.78
CA ASP A 72 3.29 24.53 -15.59
C ASP A 72 1.96 24.46 -14.83
N LYS A 73 1.75 23.39 -14.01
CA LYS A 73 0.55 23.28 -13.16
C LYS A 73 0.55 24.31 -12.03
N PHE A 74 1.70 24.56 -11.41
CA PHE A 74 1.82 25.60 -10.39
C PHE A 74 1.56 26.98 -10.99
N GLU A 75 2.07 27.28 -12.19
CA GLU A 75 1.85 28.55 -12.87
C GLU A 75 0.38 28.73 -13.26
N GLU A 76 -0.25 27.70 -13.83
CA GLU A 76 -1.66 27.73 -14.23
C GLU A 76 -2.61 27.94 -13.03
N LEU A 77 -2.35 27.25 -11.90
CA LEU A 77 -3.31 27.12 -10.80
C LEU A 77 -3.01 28.02 -9.61
N MET A 78 -1.74 28.38 -9.39
CA MET A 78 -1.31 29.22 -8.27
C MET A 78 -0.66 30.53 -8.73
N GLY A 79 -0.47 30.72 -10.05
CA GLY A 79 0.14 31.93 -10.63
C GLY A 79 1.63 32.08 -10.32
N MET A 80 2.32 30.98 -9.96
CA MET A 80 3.74 30.99 -9.61
C MET A 80 4.40 29.66 -9.97
N SER A 81 5.74 29.64 -10.16
CA SER A 81 6.48 28.41 -10.40
C SER A 81 6.51 27.50 -9.16
N ALA A 82 6.81 26.22 -9.36
CA ALA A 82 7.03 25.27 -8.25
C ALA A 82 8.11 25.77 -7.27
N ASP A 83 9.19 26.34 -7.77
CA ASP A 83 10.28 26.94 -6.99
C ASP A 83 9.78 28.09 -6.10
N ALA A 84 8.96 28.97 -6.68
CA ALA A 84 8.38 30.09 -5.94
C ALA A 84 7.37 29.60 -4.88
N ALA A 85 6.61 28.56 -5.18
CA ALA A 85 5.69 27.95 -4.22
C ALA A 85 6.44 27.34 -3.02
N VAL A 86 7.56 26.64 -3.23
CA VAL A 86 8.40 26.10 -2.14
C VAL A 86 9.05 27.24 -1.33
N ALA A 87 9.61 28.25 -1.98
CA ALA A 87 10.19 29.42 -1.29
C ALA A 87 9.15 30.23 -0.52
N GLY A 88 7.91 30.28 -1.02
CA GLY A 88 6.78 30.94 -0.39
C GLY A 88 6.40 30.38 0.99
N LEU A 89 6.78 29.15 1.31
CA LEU A 89 6.56 28.54 2.63
C LEU A 89 7.30 29.32 3.75
N ASP A 90 8.50 29.83 3.45
CA ASP A 90 9.31 30.57 4.43
C ASP A 90 8.75 31.99 4.65
N THR A 91 8.15 32.58 3.64
CA THR A 91 7.50 33.90 3.69
C THR A 91 6.02 33.84 4.03
N LYS A 92 5.46 32.62 4.17
CA LYS A 92 4.04 32.37 4.39
C LYS A 92 3.13 32.90 3.28
N THR A 93 3.64 33.06 2.07
CA THR A 93 2.82 33.37 0.87
C THR A 93 2.17 32.12 0.28
N THR A 94 2.70 30.96 0.60
CA THR A 94 2.13 29.66 0.29
C THR A 94 2.07 28.79 1.56
N VAL A 95 1.27 27.73 1.47
CA VAL A 95 1.17 26.69 2.49
C VAL A 95 1.39 25.33 1.86
N PHE A 96 1.85 24.37 2.66
CA PHE A 96 1.96 22.95 2.29
C PHE A 96 1.31 22.14 3.39
N TYR A 97 0.18 21.50 3.09
CA TYR A 97 -0.61 20.76 4.07
C TYR A 97 -1.08 19.41 3.55
N PRO A 98 -1.34 18.46 4.45
CA PRO A 98 -2.03 17.22 4.09
C PRO A 98 -3.51 17.50 3.86
N ILE A 99 -4.14 16.60 3.08
CA ILE A 99 -5.54 16.68 2.72
C ILE A 99 -6.27 15.47 3.28
N ASN A 100 -7.31 15.71 4.08
CA ASN A 100 -8.24 14.69 4.53
C ASN A 100 -9.30 14.47 3.45
N THR A 101 -9.20 13.38 2.72
CA THR A 101 -10.11 13.05 1.62
C THR A 101 -11.49 12.62 2.08
N THR A 102 -11.61 12.03 3.29
CA THR A 102 -12.89 11.63 3.86
C THR A 102 -13.77 12.84 4.19
N ARG A 103 -13.15 13.91 4.68
CA ARG A 103 -13.85 15.17 5.02
C ARG A 103 -13.77 16.21 3.91
N ASN A 104 -12.99 15.96 2.87
CA ASN A 104 -12.69 16.90 1.79
C ASN A 104 -12.19 18.25 2.32
N GLN A 105 -11.16 18.21 3.17
CA GLN A 105 -10.62 19.36 3.86
C GLN A 105 -9.10 19.41 3.85
N TRP A 106 -8.54 20.61 3.78
CA TRP A 106 -7.17 20.89 4.15
C TRP A 106 -7.00 20.72 5.67
N LEU A 107 -5.88 20.16 6.10
CA LEU A 107 -5.57 20.07 7.52
C LEU A 107 -4.49 21.09 7.87
N LYS A 108 -4.89 22.21 8.49
CA LYS A 108 -3.97 23.21 9.05
C LYS A 108 -3.28 22.62 10.29
N THR A 109 -2.22 21.88 10.09
CA THR A 109 -1.46 21.26 11.17
C THR A 109 0.03 21.52 11.01
N ALA A 110 0.74 21.59 12.12
CA ALA A 110 2.20 21.65 12.09
C ALA A 110 2.78 20.34 11.54
N TYR A 111 3.97 20.42 10.95
CA TYR A 111 4.69 19.25 10.51
C TYR A 111 4.95 18.29 11.67
N THR A 112 4.74 17.01 11.45
CA THR A 112 4.94 15.94 12.43
C THR A 112 6.16 15.09 12.15
N LYS A 113 6.79 15.28 10.98
CA LYS A 113 8.06 14.69 10.55
C LYS A 113 9.12 15.79 10.51
N ASP A 114 10.39 15.43 10.71
CA ASP A 114 11.52 16.36 10.62
C ASP A 114 11.51 17.11 9.28
N GLY A 115 11.74 18.43 9.35
CA GLY A 115 11.64 19.31 8.19
C GLY A 115 10.21 19.72 7.88
N ALA A 116 9.64 19.26 6.77
CA ALA A 116 8.30 19.59 6.31
C ALA A 116 7.58 18.32 5.83
N GLY A 117 6.82 17.67 6.70
CA GLY A 117 6.14 16.44 6.32
C GLY A 117 5.19 15.90 7.36
N TRP A 118 4.52 14.83 7.00
CA TRP A 118 3.51 14.15 7.81
C TRP A 118 3.65 12.64 7.74
N TYR A 119 3.21 11.99 8.82
CA TYR A 119 2.93 10.56 8.85
C TYR A 119 1.51 10.28 8.38
N PHE A 120 1.30 9.12 7.78
CA PHE A 120 0.02 8.63 7.31
C PHE A 120 -0.23 7.22 7.84
N ASN A 121 -1.45 6.98 8.30
CA ASN A 121 -1.87 5.67 8.82
C ASN A 121 -2.28 4.68 7.73
N SER A 122 -2.72 3.49 8.12
CA SER A 122 -3.11 2.38 7.24
C SER A 122 -4.27 2.69 6.28
N VAL A 123 -5.05 3.73 6.55
CA VAL A 123 -6.13 4.21 5.68
C VAL A 123 -5.77 5.50 4.92
N GLY A 124 -4.47 5.88 4.92
CA GLY A 124 -3.97 7.05 4.18
C GLY A 124 -4.38 8.39 4.78
N GLN A 125 -4.77 8.43 6.06
CA GLN A 125 -5.06 9.69 6.75
C GLN A 125 -3.84 10.18 7.54
N PRO A 126 -3.61 11.49 7.58
CA PRO A 126 -2.53 12.06 8.39
C PRO A 126 -2.67 11.68 9.87
N CYS A 127 -1.55 11.31 10.48
CA CYS A 127 -1.46 10.94 11.89
C CYS A 127 -0.23 11.55 12.56
N SER A 128 -0.06 11.33 13.87
CA SER A 128 1.13 11.75 14.58
C SER A 128 2.29 10.76 14.41
N ALA A 129 3.51 11.17 14.74
CA ALA A 129 4.69 10.31 14.72
C ALA A 129 4.59 9.14 15.72
N ASP A 130 3.88 9.35 16.83
CA ASP A 130 3.70 8.35 17.91
C ASP A 130 2.50 7.43 17.66
N ASP A 131 1.82 7.59 16.52
CA ASP A 131 0.70 6.73 16.16
C ASP A 131 1.23 5.34 15.76
N ALA A 132 0.85 4.31 16.51
CA ALA A 132 1.24 2.93 16.23
C ALA A 132 0.76 2.43 14.84
N ASP A 133 -0.22 3.12 14.25
CA ASP A 133 -0.72 2.85 12.89
C ASP A 133 -0.06 3.71 11.80
N GLY A 134 1.01 4.46 12.12
CA GLY A 134 1.80 5.18 11.11
C GLY A 134 2.45 4.20 10.13
N LYS A 135 2.13 4.30 8.84
CA LYS A 135 2.57 3.36 7.79
C LYS A 135 3.49 3.96 6.75
N ALA A 136 3.33 5.23 6.48
CA ALA A 136 4.13 5.94 5.49
C ALA A 136 4.35 7.41 5.89
N THR A 137 5.31 8.04 5.25
CA THR A 137 5.54 9.49 5.36
C THR A 137 5.49 10.14 3.98
N VAL A 138 5.07 11.39 3.94
CA VAL A 138 5.30 12.28 2.81
C VAL A 138 6.05 13.51 3.33
N THR A 139 7.25 13.75 2.82
CA THR A 139 8.11 14.87 3.23
C THR A 139 8.47 15.74 2.03
N LEU A 140 8.64 17.04 2.30
CA LEU A 140 9.17 18.00 1.34
C LEU A 140 10.63 18.28 1.64
N ASP A 141 11.52 17.95 0.71
CA ASP A 141 12.88 18.49 0.69
C ASP A 141 12.86 19.84 -0.04
N LYS A 142 12.95 20.93 0.73
CA LYS A 142 12.93 22.29 0.20
C LYS A 142 14.17 22.61 -0.66
N ALA A 143 15.31 22.02 -0.35
CA ALA A 143 16.56 22.27 -1.07
C ALA A 143 16.56 21.53 -2.42
N ALA A 144 16.18 20.28 -2.43
CA ALA A 144 16.06 19.48 -3.63
C ALA A 144 14.76 19.77 -4.42
N LYS A 145 13.76 20.39 -3.77
CA LYS A 145 12.40 20.66 -4.32
C LYS A 145 11.71 19.37 -4.74
N THR A 146 11.75 18.39 -3.84
CA THR A 146 11.14 17.08 -4.05
C THR A 146 10.13 16.75 -2.98
N LEU A 147 9.10 15.97 -3.36
CA LEU A 147 8.28 15.22 -2.41
C LEU A 147 8.83 13.81 -2.31
N ASN A 148 9.11 13.37 -1.09
CA ASN A 148 9.60 12.03 -0.82
C ASN A 148 8.50 11.25 -0.09
N VAL A 149 8.12 10.08 -0.63
CA VAL A 149 7.19 9.14 -0.04
C VAL A 149 8.01 7.96 0.47
N GLU A 150 7.89 7.63 1.75
CA GLU A 150 8.65 6.55 2.38
C GLU A 150 7.72 5.66 3.22
N LEU A 151 7.98 4.35 3.23
CA LEU A 151 7.34 3.43 4.16
C LEU A 151 7.97 3.57 5.55
N THR A 152 7.15 3.43 6.59
CA THR A 152 7.63 3.37 7.98
C THR A 152 8.08 1.95 8.31
N GLU A 153 9.30 1.80 8.83
CA GLU A 153 9.84 0.50 9.23
C GLU A 153 8.92 -0.26 10.19
N GLY A 154 8.75 -1.56 9.93
CA GLY A 154 8.02 -2.50 10.79
C GLY A 154 6.51 -2.26 10.87
N GLY A 155 5.99 -1.26 10.19
CA GLY A 155 4.57 -0.88 10.33
C GLY A 155 3.66 -1.39 9.21
N ILE A 156 4.21 -1.90 8.10
CA ILE A 156 3.43 -2.16 6.89
C ILE A 156 3.67 -3.60 6.40
N VAL A 157 2.68 -4.16 5.74
CA VAL A 157 2.74 -5.51 5.15
C VAL A 157 2.50 -5.46 3.65
N ALA A 158 3.08 -6.40 2.93
CA ALA A 158 2.83 -6.58 1.51
C ALA A 158 1.33 -6.79 1.22
N GLY A 159 0.86 -6.26 0.10
CA GLY A 159 -0.55 -6.22 -0.27
C GLY A 159 -1.30 -4.99 0.27
N THR A 160 -0.68 -4.16 1.10
CA THR A 160 -1.26 -2.89 1.54
C THR A 160 -1.33 -1.91 0.36
N VAL A 161 -2.45 -1.17 0.28
CA VAL A 161 -2.62 -0.06 -0.67
C VAL A 161 -2.94 1.19 0.13
N LEU A 162 -2.15 2.27 -0.07
CA LEU A 162 -2.35 3.55 0.60
C LEU A 162 -2.62 4.64 -0.43
N THR A 163 -3.51 5.57 -0.11
CA THR A 163 -3.71 6.79 -0.90
C THR A 163 -3.35 8.00 -0.07
N LEU A 164 -2.18 8.58 -0.32
CA LEU A 164 -1.63 9.70 0.45
C LEU A 164 -1.88 11.00 -0.29
N ASN A 165 -2.32 12.03 0.43
CA ASN A 165 -2.70 13.30 -0.19
C ASN A 165 -2.05 14.48 0.54
N VAL A 166 -1.30 15.28 -0.22
CA VAL A 166 -0.71 16.55 0.22
C VAL A 166 -0.94 17.62 -0.85
N GLY A 167 -0.81 18.87 -0.51
CA GLY A 167 -0.96 19.93 -1.50
C GLY A 167 -0.27 21.24 -1.09
N PHE A 168 0.07 22.00 -2.12
CA PHE A 168 0.47 23.40 -2.01
C PHE A 168 -0.71 24.29 -2.34
N ALA A 169 -0.90 25.36 -1.59
CA ALA A 169 -1.89 26.37 -1.91
C ALA A 169 -1.34 27.78 -1.67
N VAL A 170 -1.90 28.76 -2.36
CA VAL A 170 -1.68 30.17 -2.05
C VAL A 170 -2.29 30.43 -0.66
N ASN A 171 -1.52 31.06 0.23
CA ASN A 171 -1.99 31.37 1.58
C ASN A 171 -2.97 32.55 1.51
N GLY A 172 -4.19 32.35 2.02
CA GLY A 172 -5.27 33.31 1.94
C GLY A 172 -6.46 32.92 2.81
N PRO A 173 -7.61 33.59 2.61
CA PRO A 173 -8.84 33.27 3.35
C PRO A 173 -9.41 31.87 3.03
N ASP A 174 -9.02 31.30 1.93
CA ASP A 174 -9.27 29.94 1.49
C ASP A 174 -8.00 29.42 0.81
N TYR A 175 -8.01 28.15 0.41
CA TYR A 175 -6.90 27.54 -0.33
C TYR A 175 -7.38 27.08 -1.71
N ASP A 176 -8.13 27.96 -2.41
CA ASP A 176 -8.79 27.66 -3.68
C ASP A 176 -7.82 27.59 -4.86
N ASP A 177 -6.67 28.30 -4.76
CA ASP A 177 -5.59 28.27 -5.76
C ASP A 177 -4.51 27.31 -5.25
N TYR A 178 -4.54 26.07 -5.80
CA TYR A 178 -3.73 24.98 -5.26
C TYR A 178 -3.31 23.95 -6.31
N VAL A 179 -2.26 23.18 -5.96
CA VAL A 179 -1.88 21.92 -6.61
C VAL A 179 -1.89 20.81 -5.56
N ARG A 180 -2.59 19.72 -5.85
CA ARG A 180 -2.71 18.53 -5.00
C ARG A 180 -1.90 17.38 -5.58
N PHE A 181 -1.12 16.73 -4.75
CA PHE A 181 -0.40 15.49 -5.06
C PHE A 181 -1.08 14.32 -4.35
N THR A 182 -1.45 13.32 -5.14
CA THR A 182 -2.04 12.07 -4.67
C THR A 182 -1.08 10.95 -5.02
N PHE A 183 -0.60 10.22 -4.02
CA PHE A 183 0.24 9.05 -4.21
C PHE A 183 -0.60 7.81 -3.95
N GLU A 184 -0.78 6.99 -4.98
CA GLU A 184 -1.40 5.66 -4.89
C GLU A 184 -0.29 4.65 -4.70
N VAL A 185 -0.02 4.29 -3.44
CA VAL A 185 1.11 3.45 -3.04
C VAL A 185 0.66 2.01 -2.93
N GLY A 186 1.15 1.15 -3.82
CA GLY A 186 1.07 -0.31 -3.69
C GLY A 186 2.31 -0.84 -2.98
N VAL A 187 2.12 -1.62 -1.93
CA VAL A 187 3.21 -2.20 -1.14
C VAL A 187 3.41 -3.65 -1.51
N THR A 188 4.62 -4.02 -1.91
CA THR A 188 5.03 -5.38 -2.25
C THR A 188 6.16 -5.86 -1.34
N ASP A 189 6.44 -7.13 -1.39
CA ASP A 189 7.60 -7.73 -0.74
C ASP A 189 8.37 -8.55 -1.80
N PRO A 190 9.57 -8.12 -2.20
CA PRO A 190 10.34 -8.85 -3.20
C PRO A 190 10.81 -10.23 -2.71
N THR A 191 10.80 -10.46 -1.40
CA THR A 191 11.20 -11.73 -0.79
C THR A 191 10.09 -12.78 -0.78
N VAL A 192 8.85 -12.41 -1.13
CA VAL A 192 7.68 -13.30 -1.03
C VAL A 192 6.84 -13.25 -2.30
N SER A 193 6.56 -14.42 -2.85
CA SER A 193 5.55 -14.60 -3.90
C SER A 193 4.35 -15.38 -3.38
N VAL A 194 3.15 -14.83 -3.53
CA VAL A 194 1.90 -15.49 -3.16
C VAL A 194 1.28 -16.10 -4.41
N VAL A 195 1.15 -17.44 -4.44
CA VAL A 195 0.65 -18.20 -5.58
C VAL A 195 -0.63 -18.94 -5.19
N SER A 196 -1.61 -18.96 -6.09
CA SER A 196 -2.82 -19.79 -5.95
C SER A 196 -2.76 -20.93 -6.96
N VAL A 197 -2.95 -22.17 -6.49
CA VAL A 197 -2.90 -23.38 -7.30
C VAL A 197 -4.22 -24.12 -7.18
N ALA A 198 -4.80 -24.52 -8.32
CA ALA A 198 -5.94 -25.42 -8.37
C ALA A 198 -5.44 -26.80 -8.83
N PHE A 199 -5.63 -27.82 -8.00
CA PHE A 199 -5.33 -29.20 -8.33
C PHE A 199 -6.60 -29.95 -8.77
N SER A 200 -6.44 -30.83 -9.75
CA SER A 200 -7.50 -31.74 -10.20
C SER A 200 -6.89 -33.06 -10.65
N SER A 201 -7.72 -34.06 -10.94
CA SER A 201 -7.25 -35.31 -11.50
C SER A 201 -6.46 -35.15 -12.81
N ASP A 202 -6.79 -34.12 -13.59
CA ASP A 202 -6.13 -33.82 -14.86
C ASP A 202 -4.93 -32.87 -14.69
N ASN A 203 -4.81 -32.24 -13.52
CA ASN A 203 -3.76 -31.27 -13.16
C ASN A 203 -3.22 -31.59 -11.76
N ALA A 204 -2.65 -32.77 -11.60
CA ALA A 204 -2.17 -33.26 -10.29
C ALA A 204 -0.83 -32.63 -9.87
N THR A 205 -0.12 -32.02 -10.79
CA THR A 205 1.15 -31.33 -10.53
C THR A 205 1.19 -30.03 -11.31
N VAL A 206 1.60 -28.95 -10.63
CA VAL A 206 1.83 -27.63 -11.20
C VAL A 206 3.31 -27.29 -11.04
N THR A 207 3.88 -26.64 -12.02
CA THR A 207 5.26 -26.10 -11.92
C THR A 207 5.24 -24.61 -11.66
N LEU A 208 6.16 -24.14 -10.84
CA LEU A 208 6.45 -22.74 -10.59
C LEU A 208 7.87 -22.47 -11.12
N PRO A 209 8.05 -22.12 -12.42
CA PRO A 209 9.37 -21.93 -12.98
C PRO A 209 10.09 -20.80 -12.23
N VAL A 210 11.27 -21.09 -11.68
CA VAL A 210 12.05 -20.14 -10.88
C VAL A 210 12.43 -18.89 -11.70
N GLU A 211 12.62 -19.07 -13.01
CA GLU A 211 12.88 -18.00 -13.98
C GLU A 211 11.78 -16.91 -14.02
N ASP A 212 10.53 -17.26 -13.73
CA ASP A 212 9.42 -16.32 -13.71
C ASP A 212 9.55 -15.30 -12.55
N TYR A 213 10.43 -15.58 -11.59
CA TYR A 213 10.70 -14.76 -10.40
C TYR A 213 12.10 -14.15 -10.42
N LYS A 214 12.74 -14.14 -11.58
CA LYS A 214 14.12 -13.68 -11.78
C LYS A 214 14.39 -12.33 -11.13
N GLU A 215 13.56 -11.31 -11.40
CA GLU A 215 13.78 -9.95 -10.88
C GLU A 215 13.79 -9.90 -9.34
N ASN A 216 12.90 -10.64 -8.70
CA ASN A 216 12.84 -10.74 -7.26
C ASN A 216 14.09 -11.43 -6.70
N ILE A 217 14.45 -12.57 -7.29
CA ILE A 217 15.59 -13.40 -6.86
C ILE A 217 16.90 -12.64 -7.02
N GLU A 218 17.13 -12.01 -8.17
CA GLU A 218 18.33 -11.21 -8.42
C GLU A 218 18.44 -10.02 -7.47
N THR A 219 17.31 -9.37 -7.17
CA THR A 219 17.27 -8.26 -6.22
C THR A 219 17.60 -8.71 -4.79
N VAL A 220 17.01 -9.81 -4.35
CA VAL A 220 17.13 -10.28 -2.96
C VAL A 220 18.53 -10.87 -2.70
N PHE A 221 19.02 -11.71 -3.60
CA PHE A 221 20.30 -12.42 -3.40
C PHE A 221 21.51 -11.65 -3.92
N ASP A 222 21.32 -10.56 -4.66
CA ASP A 222 22.37 -9.75 -5.29
C ASP A 222 23.30 -10.59 -6.17
N MET A 223 22.69 -11.47 -6.98
CA MET A 223 23.38 -12.35 -7.94
C MET A 223 22.50 -12.64 -9.15
N SER A 224 23.08 -13.12 -10.26
CA SER A 224 22.31 -13.51 -11.44
C SER A 224 21.46 -14.76 -11.16
N ILE A 225 20.37 -14.91 -11.91
CA ILE A 225 19.50 -16.10 -11.78
C ILE A 225 20.27 -17.40 -12.07
N GLU A 226 21.22 -17.39 -13.01
CA GLU A 226 22.06 -18.54 -13.33
C GLU A 226 22.99 -18.92 -12.16
N GLU A 227 23.57 -17.92 -11.48
CA GLU A 227 24.39 -18.16 -10.29
C GLU A 227 23.53 -18.66 -9.13
N PHE A 228 22.34 -18.08 -8.94
CA PHE A 228 21.40 -18.52 -7.94
C PHE A 228 20.99 -20.00 -8.15
N LEU A 229 20.57 -20.37 -9.38
CA LEU A 229 20.15 -21.74 -9.70
C LEU A 229 21.30 -22.76 -9.46
N ALA A 230 22.53 -22.40 -9.82
CA ALA A 230 23.70 -23.25 -9.56
C ALA A 230 23.93 -23.48 -8.05
N LYS A 231 23.85 -22.43 -7.23
CA LYS A 231 24.00 -22.54 -5.78
C LYS A 231 22.82 -23.26 -5.10
N ALA A 232 21.61 -23.03 -5.58
CA ALA A 232 20.43 -23.71 -5.09
C ALA A 232 20.41 -25.20 -5.40
N ALA A 233 20.96 -25.61 -6.57
CA ALA A 233 21.12 -27.01 -6.95
C ALA A 233 22.14 -27.73 -6.05
N ASP A 234 23.24 -27.05 -5.67
CA ASP A 234 24.22 -27.58 -4.72
C ASP A 234 23.67 -27.68 -3.29
N ASN A 235 22.63 -26.94 -2.98
CA ASN A 235 21.93 -26.92 -1.69
C ASN A 235 22.88 -26.82 -0.47
N THR A 236 23.87 -25.96 -0.58
CA THR A 236 24.88 -25.72 0.47
C THR A 236 24.83 -24.29 0.97
N ASP A 237 25.18 -23.32 0.13
CA ASP A 237 25.13 -21.90 0.46
C ASP A 237 23.72 -21.37 0.38
N ILE A 238 22.93 -21.82 -0.61
CA ILE A 238 21.50 -21.50 -0.72
C ILE A 238 20.72 -22.79 -0.51
N LYS A 239 19.96 -22.86 0.58
CA LYS A 239 19.16 -24.03 0.93
C LYS A 239 17.69 -23.79 0.72
N PHE A 240 16.99 -24.85 0.30
CA PHE A 240 15.53 -24.87 0.24
C PHE A 240 14.97 -25.18 1.63
N CYS A 241 14.16 -24.29 2.19
CA CYS A 241 13.72 -24.25 3.58
C CYS A 241 12.21 -24.27 3.69
N LEU A 242 11.70 -24.72 4.84
CA LEU A 242 10.29 -24.71 5.18
C LEU A 242 9.99 -23.63 6.21
N ALA A 243 8.93 -22.87 6.00
CA ALA A 243 8.44 -21.88 6.96
C ALA A 243 7.02 -22.21 7.44
N ASP A 244 6.67 -21.75 8.63
CA ASP A 244 5.32 -21.79 9.15
C ASP A 244 4.37 -20.96 8.26
N PRO A 245 3.27 -21.56 7.75
CA PRO A 245 2.36 -20.86 6.83
C PRO A 245 1.62 -19.66 7.43
N SER A 246 1.56 -19.56 8.75
CA SER A 246 0.81 -18.52 9.46
C SER A 246 1.71 -17.36 9.90
N THR A 247 2.92 -17.67 10.40
CA THR A 247 3.85 -16.69 10.94
C THR A 247 4.94 -16.30 9.93
N GLY A 248 5.27 -17.20 9.00
CA GLY A 248 6.39 -17.05 8.07
C GLY A 248 7.76 -17.30 8.71
N GLU A 249 7.81 -17.75 9.97
CA GLU A 249 9.05 -18.14 10.63
C GLU A 249 9.58 -19.45 10.03
N TRP A 250 10.89 -19.56 9.84
CA TRP A 250 11.52 -20.76 9.32
C TRP A 250 11.45 -21.89 10.35
N THR A 251 10.81 -23.00 9.99
CA THR A 251 10.66 -24.20 10.83
C THR A 251 11.68 -25.29 10.48
N ASP A 252 12.21 -25.29 9.27
CA ASP A 252 13.32 -26.12 8.84
C ASP A 252 14.22 -25.34 7.89
N MET A 253 15.51 -25.29 8.20
CA MET A 253 16.55 -24.61 7.41
C MET A 253 17.22 -25.54 6.39
N GLY A 254 16.47 -26.47 5.81
CA GLY A 254 16.97 -27.40 4.81
C GLY A 254 17.80 -28.55 5.40
N GLU A 255 17.48 -29.00 6.61
CA GLU A 255 18.16 -30.09 7.27
C GLU A 255 17.32 -31.40 7.27
N ASN A 256 15.98 -31.27 7.25
CA ASN A 256 15.08 -32.42 7.43
C ASN A 256 14.07 -32.55 6.26
N TYR A 257 14.58 -32.68 5.05
CA TYR A 257 13.73 -32.92 3.90
C TYR A 257 12.91 -34.22 4.07
N THR A 258 11.65 -34.13 3.73
CA THR A 258 10.75 -35.29 3.75
C THR A 258 10.49 -35.87 2.36
N ALA A 259 10.87 -35.14 1.29
CA ALA A 259 10.83 -35.58 -0.10
C ALA A 259 12.21 -36.06 -0.62
N ASN A 260 12.25 -36.69 -1.80
CA ASN A 260 13.46 -37.34 -2.37
C ASN A 260 14.53 -36.35 -2.90
N ALA A 261 14.14 -35.08 -3.19
CA ALA A 261 15.04 -33.97 -3.54
C ALA A 261 14.96 -32.93 -2.44
N PRO A 262 15.73 -31.86 -2.43
CA PRO A 262 15.38 -30.78 -1.53
C PRO A 262 13.89 -30.45 -1.69
N GLY A 263 13.09 -30.78 -0.66
CA GLY A 263 11.64 -30.65 -0.74
C GLY A 263 10.90 -31.28 0.44
N TYR A 264 9.58 -31.06 0.47
CA TYR A 264 8.76 -31.41 1.60
C TYR A 264 7.43 -32.05 1.18
N TRP A 265 7.06 -33.14 1.85
CA TRP A 265 5.70 -33.63 1.94
C TRP A 265 5.01 -32.91 3.11
N MET A 266 3.80 -32.40 2.89
CA MET A 266 3.10 -31.55 3.86
C MET A 266 1.66 -32.00 4.08
N ASN A 267 1.13 -31.71 5.27
CA ASN A 267 -0.31 -31.78 5.55
C ASN A 267 -1.04 -30.52 5.03
N THR A 268 -2.36 -30.45 5.21
CA THR A 268 -3.17 -29.28 4.78
C THR A 268 -2.83 -27.98 5.54
N SER A 269 -2.22 -28.10 6.73
CA SER A 269 -1.74 -26.95 7.51
C SER A 269 -0.37 -26.45 7.07
N GLY A 270 0.31 -27.17 6.14
CA GLY A 270 1.65 -26.82 5.66
C GLY A 270 2.80 -27.29 6.55
N GLU A 271 2.53 -28.20 7.48
CA GLU A 271 3.57 -28.81 8.33
C GLU A 271 4.18 -30.02 7.60
N ALA A 272 5.50 -30.23 7.75
CA ALA A 272 6.19 -31.36 7.14
C ALA A 272 5.71 -32.69 7.72
N VAL A 273 5.44 -33.63 6.83
CA VAL A 273 5.03 -35.01 7.18
C VAL A 273 5.80 -36.02 6.32
N SER A 274 5.82 -37.29 6.72
CA SER A 274 6.39 -38.36 5.90
C SER A 274 5.42 -38.79 4.81
N TRP A 275 5.93 -39.18 3.65
CA TRP A 275 5.13 -39.74 2.57
C TRP A 275 4.32 -40.95 3.04
N GLY A 276 3.06 -41.00 2.63
CA GLY A 276 2.16 -42.15 2.90
C GLY A 276 1.64 -42.21 4.35
N THR A 277 1.90 -41.17 5.19
CA THR A 277 1.32 -41.08 6.53
C THR A 277 -0.08 -40.45 6.48
N ASP A 278 -0.89 -40.71 7.51
CA ASP A 278 -2.17 -40.03 7.70
C ASP A 278 -1.94 -38.52 7.80
N GLY A 279 -2.61 -37.78 6.91
CA GLY A 279 -2.50 -36.30 6.86
C GLY A 279 -1.60 -35.78 5.75
N TYR A 280 -0.88 -36.61 4.99
CA TYR A 280 -0.20 -36.16 3.77
C TYR A 280 -1.21 -35.55 2.79
N ALA A 281 -0.99 -34.32 2.39
CA ALA A 281 -1.90 -33.55 1.52
C ALA A 281 -1.23 -33.08 0.22
N ALA A 282 -0.03 -32.49 0.32
CA ALA A 282 0.66 -31.92 -0.82
C ALA A 282 2.18 -32.08 -0.71
N TYR A 283 2.90 -31.81 -1.80
CA TYR A 283 4.35 -31.77 -1.80
C TYR A 283 4.88 -30.64 -2.67
N ILE A 284 6.12 -30.28 -2.40
CA ILE A 284 6.90 -29.38 -3.24
C ILE A 284 8.35 -29.87 -3.32
N SER A 285 8.95 -29.76 -4.49
CA SER A 285 10.38 -30.03 -4.72
C SER A 285 11.06 -28.78 -5.29
N SER A 286 12.32 -28.57 -4.95
CA SER A 286 13.12 -27.41 -5.36
C SER A 286 13.96 -27.66 -6.61
N ASP A 287 13.50 -28.52 -7.51
CA ASP A 287 14.10 -28.61 -8.83
C ASP A 287 13.91 -27.30 -9.63
N GLU A 288 14.55 -27.16 -10.79
CA GLU A 288 14.51 -25.94 -11.62
C GLU A 288 13.08 -25.50 -11.95
N ALA A 289 12.13 -26.40 -11.94
CA ALA A 289 10.74 -26.15 -12.22
C ALA A 289 9.89 -25.93 -10.96
N CYS A 290 10.44 -26.14 -9.76
CA CYS A 290 9.73 -26.10 -8.49
C CYS A 290 8.37 -26.80 -8.56
N GLY A 291 8.39 -28.13 -8.66
CA GLY A 291 7.20 -28.94 -8.83
C GLY A 291 6.34 -29.01 -7.59
N VAL A 292 5.06 -28.65 -7.71
CA VAL A 292 4.05 -28.67 -6.64
C VAL A 292 2.97 -29.68 -6.99
N GLY A 293 2.70 -30.64 -6.11
CA GLY A 293 1.67 -31.66 -6.35
C GLY A 293 0.83 -31.91 -5.10
N TYR A 294 -0.23 -32.71 -5.25
CA TYR A 294 -1.14 -33.04 -4.16
C TYR A 294 -1.40 -34.55 -4.08
N ASN A 295 -1.93 -34.99 -2.95
CA ASN A 295 -2.43 -36.36 -2.78
C ASN A 295 -3.79 -36.51 -3.47
N ASP A 296 -3.89 -37.37 -4.45
CA ASP A 296 -5.09 -37.64 -5.25
C ASP A 296 -6.26 -38.25 -4.44
N GLY A 297 -6.00 -38.72 -3.22
CA GLY A 297 -7.01 -39.17 -2.26
C GLY A 297 -7.75 -38.04 -1.53
N LEU A 298 -7.35 -36.78 -1.72
CA LEU A 298 -8.04 -35.64 -1.08
C LEU A 298 -9.40 -35.35 -1.71
N ALA A 299 -10.37 -34.96 -0.87
CA ALA A 299 -11.70 -34.60 -1.35
C ALA A 299 -11.68 -33.27 -2.12
N VAL A 300 -12.51 -33.17 -3.15
CA VAL A 300 -12.81 -31.91 -3.84
C VAL A 300 -13.28 -30.87 -2.82
N GLY A 301 -12.78 -29.64 -2.95
CA GLY A 301 -12.99 -28.56 -2.00
C GLY A 301 -11.97 -28.52 -0.86
N THR A 302 -11.06 -29.49 -0.75
CA THR A 302 -9.96 -29.41 0.22
C THR A 302 -9.06 -28.22 -0.13
N THR A 303 -8.73 -27.40 0.87
CA THR A 303 -7.78 -26.30 0.74
C THR A 303 -6.59 -26.51 1.65
N GLY A 304 -5.45 -25.98 1.27
CA GLY A 304 -4.26 -25.99 2.12
C GLY A 304 -3.30 -24.87 1.76
N LYS A 305 -2.24 -24.79 2.54
CA LYS A 305 -1.21 -23.75 2.37
C LYS A 305 0.17 -24.35 2.54
N MET A 306 1.12 -23.89 1.73
CA MET A 306 2.54 -24.21 1.84
C MET A 306 3.33 -22.90 1.93
N ASN A 307 4.39 -22.89 2.72
CA ASN A 307 5.30 -21.76 2.82
C ASN A 307 6.73 -22.29 2.80
N VAL A 308 7.39 -22.15 1.67
CA VAL A 308 8.72 -22.70 1.38
C VAL A 308 9.54 -21.69 0.59
N GLY A 309 10.86 -21.82 0.62
CA GLY A 309 11.69 -20.93 -0.18
C GLY A 309 13.18 -21.21 0.00
N TRP A 310 13.99 -20.38 -0.62
CA TRP A 310 15.43 -20.44 -0.55
C TRP A 310 15.95 -19.38 0.43
N VAL A 311 16.98 -19.76 1.18
CA VAL A 311 17.66 -18.91 2.15
C VAL A 311 19.15 -18.97 1.90
N ASP A 312 19.83 -17.83 1.87
CA ASP A 312 21.29 -17.77 1.89
C ASP A 312 21.80 -18.10 3.30
N MET A 313 22.50 -19.21 3.43
CA MET A 313 23.00 -19.69 4.72
C MET A 313 24.13 -18.83 5.30
N ASN A 314 24.75 -17.99 4.48
CA ASN A 314 25.75 -17.02 4.91
C ASN A 314 25.11 -15.69 5.38
N ASP A 315 23.90 -15.38 4.91
CA ASP A 315 23.12 -14.21 5.28
C ASP A 315 21.61 -14.54 5.25
N THR A 316 21.08 -15.02 6.35
CA THR A 316 19.68 -15.48 6.45
C THR A 316 18.63 -14.36 6.31
N SER A 317 19.03 -13.11 6.22
CA SER A 317 18.15 -12.01 5.84
C SER A 317 17.83 -12.01 4.35
N LYS A 318 18.66 -12.67 3.53
CA LYS A 318 18.44 -12.89 2.10
C LYS A 318 17.67 -14.18 1.89
N TYR A 319 16.40 -14.06 1.54
CA TYR A 319 15.55 -15.22 1.23
C TYR A 319 14.51 -14.86 0.18
N PHE A 320 14.08 -15.85 -0.59
CA PHE A 320 12.90 -15.77 -1.45
C PHE A 320 12.00 -16.96 -1.17
N ARG A 321 10.72 -16.73 -0.92
CA ARG A 321 9.77 -17.81 -0.57
C ARG A 321 8.48 -17.73 -1.34
N PHE A 322 7.87 -18.89 -1.54
CA PHE A 322 6.51 -19.05 -2.02
C PHE A 322 5.54 -19.26 -0.84
N VAL A 323 4.48 -18.49 -0.85
CA VAL A 323 3.27 -18.76 -0.08
C VAL A 323 2.23 -19.31 -1.05
N ILE A 324 2.06 -20.64 -1.07
CA ILE A 324 1.21 -21.33 -2.03
C ILE A 324 -0.10 -21.68 -1.34
N ASN A 325 -1.19 -21.09 -1.82
CA ASN A 325 -2.55 -21.45 -1.41
C ASN A 325 -3.09 -22.42 -2.47
N TYR A 326 -3.52 -23.63 -2.09
CA TYR A 326 -4.07 -24.58 -3.03
C TYR A 326 -5.51 -24.97 -2.71
N THR A 327 -6.23 -25.38 -3.76
CA THR A 327 -7.58 -25.92 -3.67
C THR A 327 -7.64 -27.15 -4.57
N VAL A 328 -8.32 -28.23 -4.13
CA VAL A 328 -8.62 -29.42 -4.92
C VAL A 328 -9.98 -29.23 -5.59
N GLU A 329 -10.04 -29.35 -6.93
CA GLU A 329 -11.23 -29.17 -7.78
C GLU A 329 -11.77 -30.50 -8.31
#